data_0e5ecd4d34e3d9195a1deaf6e086f8a1
#
_entry.id   0e5ecd4d34e3d9195a1deaf6e086f8a1
#
_cell.length_a   1.000
_cell.length_b   1.000
_cell.length_c   1.000
_cell.angle_alpha   90.00
_cell.angle_beta   90.00
_cell.angle_gamma   90.00
#
_symmetry.space_group_name_H-M   'P 1'
#
loop_
_entity.id
_entity.type
_entity.pdbx_description
1 polymer ?
#
loop_
_entity_poly.entity_id
_entity_poly.type
_entity_poly.pdbx_seq_one_letter_code
_entity_poly.pdbx_strand_id
1 'polypeptide(L)'
;MAAQTEKLLKAYRYYLRIERKMSPNTVTSYCSDVAAFMDVAGIDPANADSSDIAGYLSSRAGDVSKRSQSRQLSSLQSFFDWLVLEGMRSDNPCDAVDHPKLGRYLPEVLSVEEVTAIIEGVDTRTWQGVRDRAILEILYGCGLRVSEVCALRISNVYETEGFVRIIGKGDKERLVPIGGAAVEAYGQWLAMRTEAFSPAYDDVVFLNRFGKSLSRVSVFNMVKKAAMLAGVSKEISPHTFRHSFATHLIENGADLRVVQEMLGHESILTTEIYTHIDTATWQKAIIEHHPRG
;
A
#
# COMPACT_ATOMS: atom_id res chain seq x y z
N MET A 1 36.50 -3.38 5.32
CA MET A 1 35.34 -2.84 4.58
C MET A 1 34.03 -3.29 5.20
N ALA A 2 33.65 -4.57 5.29
CA ALA A 2 32.33 -5.00 5.78
C ALA A 2 31.90 -4.40 7.15
N ALA A 3 32.77 -4.41 8.15
CA ALA A 3 32.44 -3.86 9.48
C ALA A 3 32.23 -2.34 9.50
N GLN A 4 32.92 -1.60 8.63
CA GLN A 4 32.76 -0.15 8.48
C GLN A 4 31.46 0.20 7.74
N THR A 5 31.14 -0.55 6.69
CA THR A 5 29.86 -0.46 5.95
C THR A 5 28.68 -0.72 6.90
N GLU A 6 28.76 -1.78 7.70
CA GLU A 6 27.70 -2.10 8.67
C GLU A 6 27.49 -1.00 9.71
N LYS A 7 28.58 -0.42 10.24
CA LYS A 7 28.52 0.69 11.19
C LYS A 7 27.87 1.92 10.55
N LEU A 8 28.23 2.24 9.29
CA LEU A 8 27.70 3.37 8.56
C LEU A 8 26.19 3.20 8.27
N LEU A 9 25.79 2.02 7.81
CA LEU A 9 24.36 1.70 7.58
C LEU A 9 23.54 1.74 8.87
N LYS A 10 24.12 1.35 10.02
CA LYS A 10 23.46 1.44 11.33
C LYS A 10 23.23 2.88 11.74
N ALA A 11 24.21 3.75 11.55
CA ALA A 11 24.10 5.19 11.84
C ALA A 11 23.07 5.86 10.91
N TYR A 12 23.12 5.59 9.60
CA TYR A 12 22.14 6.08 8.65
C TYR A 12 20.71 5.62 8.97
N ARG A 13 20.54 4.35 9.36
CA ARG A 13 19.24 3.82 9.82
C ARG A 13 18.71 4.60 11.03
N TYR A 14 19.58 4.93 11.97
CA TYR A 14 19.23 5.73 13.14
C TYR A 14 18.74 7.12 12.71
N TYR A 15 19.52 7.82 11.87
CA TYR A 15 19.14 9.11 11.30
C TYR A 15 17.77 9.08 10.64
N LEU A 16 17.54 8.13 9.71
CA LEU A 16 16.26 8.01 9.01
C LEU A 16 15.09 7.77 9.98
N ARG A 17 15.30 6.95 11.00
CA ARG A 17 14.24 6.56 11.93
C ARG A 17 13.95 7.64 12.96
N ILE A 18 14.96 8.22 13.56
CA ILE A 18 14.83 9.10 14.73
C ILE A 18 14.72 10.57 14.30
N GLU A 19 15.63 11.03 13.46
CA GLU A 19 15.67 12.45 13.08
C GLU A 19 14.68 12.75 11.95
N ARG A 20 14.63 11.90 10.90
CA ARG A 20 13.71 12.07 9.77
C ARG A 20 12.33 11.45 10.02
N LYS A 21 12.12 10.71 11.10
CA LYS A 21 10.85 10.05 11.49
C LYS A 21 10.22 9.26 10.33
N MET A 22 11.05 8.64 9.49
CA MET A 22 10.57 7.87 8.33
C MET A 22 9.91 6.57 8.77
N SER A 23 8.99 6.06 7.93
CA SER A 23 8.32 4.79 8.20
C SER A 23 9.30 3.61 8.21
N PRO A 24 9.07 2.56 9.02
CA PRO A 24 9.94 1.37 9.04
C PRO A 24 10.19 0.77 7.65
N ASN A 25 9.17 0.75 6.79
CA ASN A 25 9.29 0.25 5.42
C ASN A 25 10.22 1.14 4.57
N THR A 26 10.10 2.46 4.69
CA THR A 26 10.97 3.41 3.98
C THR A 26 12.42 3.24 4.45
N VAL A 27 12.64 3.18 5.76
CA VAL A 27 13.97 2.96 6.35
C VAL A 27 14.60 1.67 5.85
N THR A 28 13.83 0.56 5.86
CA THR A 28 14.30 -0.74 5.35
C THR A 28 14.65 -0.66 3.87
N SER A 29 13.81 -0.06 3.04
CA SER A 29 14.05 0.07 1.61
C SER A 29 15.28 0.93 1.32
N TYR A 30 15.42 2.07 1.97
CA TYR A 30 16.55 2.97 1.79
C TYR A 30 17.87 2.30 2.22
N CYS A 31 17.90 1.69 3.40
CA CYS A 31 19.09 0.95 3.83
C CYS A 31 19.44 -0.22 2.92
N SER A 32 18.43 -0.93 2.37
CA SER A 32 18.66 -2.03 1.43
C SER A 32 19.24 -1.54 0.10
N ASP A 33 18.74 -0.41 -0.44
CA ASP A 33 19.25 0.17 -1.68
C ASP A 33 20.70 0.66 -1.51
N VAL A 34 21.00 1.31 -0.38
CA VAL A 34 22.37 1.79 -0.06
C VAL A 34 23.32 0.61 0.14
N ALA A 35 22.90 -0.45 0.84
CA ALA A 35 23.69 -1.67 1.00
C ALA A 35 24.01 -2.31 -0.35
N ALA A 36 23.00 -2.46 -1.23
CA ALA A 36 23.19 -3.01 -2.57
C ALA A 36 24.16 -2.18 -3.42
N PHE A 37 24.11 -0.86 -3.31
CA PHE A 37 25.08 0.03 -3.97
C PHE A 37 26.51 -0.24 -3.45
N MET A 38 26.70 -0.24 -2.14
CA MET A 38 28.01 -0.46 -1.53
C MET A 38 28.62 -1.83 -1.90
N ASP A 39 27.76 -2.88 -1.96
CA ASP A 39 28.18 -4.23 -2.31
C ASP A 39 28.61 -4.33 -3.78
N VAL A 40 27.90 -3.66 -4.69
CA VAL A 40 28.18 -3.70 -6.13
C VAL A 40 29.32 -2.77 -6.51
N ALA A 41 29.34 -1.53 -5.99
CA ALA A 41 30.37 -0.57 -6.32
C ALA A 41 31.72 -0.93 -5.70
N GLY A 42 31.75 -1.59 -4.54
CA GLY A 42 32.97 -1.97 -3.84
C GLY A 42 33.84 -0.78 -3.41
N ILE A 43 33.29 0.42 -3.40
CA ILE A 43 33.97 1.70 -3.17
C ILE A 43 33.55 2.24 -1.79
N ASP A 44 34.49 2.91 -1.12
CA ASP A 44 34.15 3.68 0.07
C ASP A 44 33.20 4.83 -0.31
N PRO A 45 32.01 4.95 0.29
CA PRO A 45 31.09 6.03 0.00
C PRO A 45 31.67 7.44 0.13
N ALA A 46 32.70 7.59 0.95
CA ALA A 46 33.43 8.86 1.07
C ALA A 46 34.10 9.30 -0.24
N ASN A 47 34.45 8.34 -1.11
CA ASN A 47 35.20 8.56 -2.34
C ASN A 47 34.37 8.34 -3.61
N ALA A 48 33.11 7.88 -3.49
CA ALA A 48 32.25 7.62 -4.64
C ALA A 48 31.97 8.91 -5.41
N ASP A 49 31.99 8.84 -6.73
CA ASP A 49 31.67 9.94 -7.64
C ASP A 49 30.39 9.70 -8.43
N SER A 50 30.00 10.67 -9.25
CA SER A 50 28.78 10.57 -10.08
C SER A 50 28.85 9.45 -11.12
N SER A 51 30.05 9.07 -11.59
CA SER A 51 30.22 7.97 -12.52
C SER A 51 29.98 6.62 -11.87
N ASP A 52 30.32 6.46 -10.60
CA ASP A 52 30.04 5.26 -9.79
C ASP A 52 28.52 5.06 -9.62
N ILE A 53 27.80 6.17 -9.31
CA ILE A 53 26.33 6.15 -9.18
C ILE A 53 25.69 5.78 -10.52
N ALA A 54 26.10 6.43 -11.60
CA ALA A 54 25.58 6.17 -12.95
C ALA A 54 25.89 4.74 -13.39
N GLY A 55 27.11 4.24 -13.13
CA GLY A 55 27.53 2.87 -13.42
C GLY A 55 26.69 1.84 -12.68
N TYR A 56 26.44 2.06 -11.38
CA TYR A 56 25.57 1.19 -10.59
C TYR A 56 24.14 1.16 -11.15
N LEU A 57 23.53 2.32 -11.43
CA LEU A 57 22.17 2.38 -11.98
C LEU A 57 22.10 1.71 -13.35
N SER A 58 23.11 1.89 -14.18
CA SER A 58 23.20 1.26 -15.50
C SER A 58 23.34 -0.24 -15.41
N SER A 59 24.14 -0.77 -14.47
CA SER A 59 24.28 -2.22 -14.26
C SER A 59 22.97 -2.88 -13.82
N ARG A 60 22.06 -2.11 -13.18
CA ARG A 60 20.75 -2.58 -12.73
C ARG A 60 19.63 -2.39 -13.76
N ALA A 61 19.90 -1.71 -14.89
CA ALA A 61 18.87 -1.33 -15.85
C ALA A 61 18.11 -2.51 -16.48
N GLY A 62 18.73 -3.70 -16.56
CA GLY A 62 18.11 -4.94 -17.06
C GLY A 62 17.27 -5.67 -16.00
N ASP A 63 17.61 -5.49 -14.72
CA ASP A 63 17.06 -6.28 -13.61
C ASP A 63 15.86 -5.62 -12.93
N VAL A 64 15.76 -4.29 -12.99
CA VAL A 64 14.75 -3.53 -12.27
C VAL A 64 14.04 -2.51 -13.15
N SER A 65 12.76 -2.24 -12.82
CA SER A 65 11.98 -1.24 -13.55
C SER A 65 12.56 0.18 -13.39
N LYS A 66 12.29 1.07 -14.36
CA LYS A 66 12.67 2.50 -14.28
C LYS A 66 12.18 3.17 -13.00
N ARG A 67 11.02 2.77 -12.49
CA ARG A 67 10.47 3.26 -11.21
C ARG A 67 11.32 2.81 -10.03
N SER A 68 11.80 1.57 -10.06
CA SER A 68 12.73 1.05 -9.05
C SER A 68 14.08 1.75 -9.10
N GLN A 69 14.62 2.01 -10.29
CA GLN A 69 15.85 2.78 -10.47
C GLN A 69 15.71 4.21 -9.92
N SER A 70 14.60 4.90 -10.22
CA SER A 70 14.33 6.23 -9.69
C SER A 70 14.24 6.24 -8.16
N ARG A 71 13.63 5.20 -7.56
CA ARG A 71 13.61 5.02 -6.10
C ARG A 71 15.01 4.78 -5.54
N GLN A 72 15.80 3.92 -6.17
CA GLN A 72 17.20 3.66 -5.77
C GLN A 72 18.03 4.95 -5.79
N LEU A 73 17.94 5.75 -6.85
CA LEU A 73 18.62 7.05 -6.92
C LEU A 73 18.18 7.96 -5.77
N SER A 74 16.87 8.06 -5.47
CA SER A 74 16.38 8.84 -4.33
C SER A 74 16.90 8.33 -2.98
N SER A 75 17.06 7.00 -2.84
CA SER A 75 17.64 6.41 -1.63
C SER A 75 19.12 6.75 -1.47
N LEU A 76 19.89 6.70 -2.57
CA LEU A 76 21.30 7.09 -2.59
C LEU A 76 21.47 8.58 -2.36
N GLN A 77 20.65 9.43 -3.00
CA GLN A 77 20.67 10.88 -2.80
C GLN A 77 20.47 11.23 -1.31
N SER A 78 19.46 10.62 -0.67
CA SER A 78 19.24 10.82 0.78
C SER A 78 20.41 10.34 1.64
N PHE A 79 21.10 9.28 1.24
CA PHE A 79 22.27 8.78 1.95
C PHE A 79 23.48 9.70 1.82
N PHE A 80 23.77 10.18 0.61
CA PHE A 80 24.87 11.10 0.38
C PHE A 80 24.61 12.49 0.96
N ASP A 81 23.35 12.97 0.97
CA ASP A 81 22.97 14.17 1.72
C ASP A 81 23.28 14.03 3.22
N TRP A 82 22.99 12.85 3.79
CA TRP A 82 23.33 12.57 5.18
C TRP A 82 24.85 12.55 5.41
N LEU A 83 25.64 11.97 4.51
CA LEU A 83 27.10 12.01 4.61
C LEU A 83 27.66 13.44 4.56
N VAL A 84 27.06 14.31 3.75
CA VAL A 84 27.42 15.74 3.71
C VAL A 84 27.03 16.42 5.04
N LEU A 85 25.84 16.12 5.57
CA LEU A 85 25.36 16.65 6.85
C LEU A 85 26.30 16.28 8.02
N GLU A 86 26.80 15.03 8.03
CA GLU A 86 27.73 14.52 9.03
C GLU A 86 29.18 14.98 8.81
N GLY A 87 29.43 15.78 7.78
CA GLY A 87 30.77 16.28 7.43
C GLY A 87 31.72 15.18 6.92
N MET A 88 31.20 14.04 6.53
CA MET A 88 31.99 12.94 5.93
C MET A 88 32.33 13.20 4.46
N ARG A 89 31.59 14.11 3.81
CA ARG A 89 31.79 14.56 2.43
C ARG A 89 31.47 16.05 2.32
N SER A 90 31.96 16.66 1.23
CA SER A 90 31.67 18.07 0.90
C SER A 90 30.54 18.23 -0.13
N ASP A 91 30.17 17.16 -0.86
CA ASP A 91 29.24 17.19 -1.99
C ASP A 91 28.37 15.93 -2.04
N ASN A 92 27.30 15.97 -2.81
CA ASN A 92 26.46 14.80 -3.11
C ASN A 92 26.69 14.34 -4.56
N PRO A 93 27.30 13.18 -4.81
CA PRO A 93 27.60 12.68 -6.17
C PRO A 93 26.31 12.38 -6.98
N CYS A 94 25.16 12.26 -6.33
CA CYS A 94 23.90 12.03 -7.03
C CYS A 94 23.34 13.31 -7.70
N ASP A 95 23.81 14.52 -7.33
CA ASP A 95 23.28 15.76 -7.87
C ASP A 95 23.57 15.93 -9.37
N ALA A 96 24.62 15.27 -9.87
CA ALA A 96 24.99 15.27 -11.29
C ALA A 96 24.36 14.10 -12.09
N VAL A 97 23.52 13.28 -11.45
CA VAL A 97 22.91 12.10 -12.08
C VAL A 97 21.44 12.35 -12.38
N ASP A 98 21.07 12.29 -13.65
CA ASP A 98 19.69 12.46 -14.07
C ASP A 98 18.78 11.34 -13.58
N HIS A 99 17.60 11.70 -13.09
CA HIS A 99 16.56 10.73 -12.79
C HIS A 99 16.10 10.02 -14.07
N PRO A 100 15.91 8.68 -14.02
CA PRO A 100 15.34 7.96 -15.14
C PRO A 100 13.99 8.57 -15.56
N LYS A 101 13.85 8.90 -16.84
CA LYS A 101 12.59 9.43 -17.36
C LYS A 101 11.50 8.36 -17.19
N LEU A 102 10.62 8.57 -16.24
CA LEU A 102 9.44 7.74 -16.04
C LEU A 102 8.44 8.13 -17.14
N GLY A 103 8.05 7.17 -17.98
CA GLY A 103 6.92 7.38 -18.88
C GLY A 103 5.67 7.74 -18.06
N ARG A 104 4.75 8.53 -18.62
CA ARG A 104 3.44 8.75 -17.99
C ARG A 104 2.72 7.40 -17.96
N TYR A 105 2.74 6.75 -16.80
CA TYR A 105 1.93 5.57 -16.55
C TYR A 105 0.55 6.07 -16.15
N LEU A 106 -0.43 5.93 -17.04
CA LEU A 106 -1.83 6.09 -16.64
C LEU A 106 -2.19 4.84 -15.85
N PRO A 107 -2.61 4.97 -14.58
CA PRO A 107 -3.04 3.82 -13.80
C PRO A 107 -4.17 3.11 -14.53
N GLU A 108 -4.09 1.79 -14.62
CA GLU A 108 -5.19 1.00 -15.17
C GLU A 108 -6.39 1.06 -14.23
N VAL A 109 -7.55 1.37 -14.78
CA VAL A 109 -8.84 1.35 -14.10
C VAL A 109 -9.62 0.13 -14.63
N LEU A 110 -10.20 -0.62 -13.71
CA LEU A 110 -11.18 -1.65 -14.07
C LEU A 110 -12.53 -0.99 -14.37
N SER A 111 -13.26 -1.48 -15.36
CA SER A 111 -14.66 -1.10 -15.50
C SER A 111 -15.50 -1.76 -14.39
N VAL A 112 -16.73 -1.30 -14.21
CA VAL A 112 -17.68 -1.89 -13.25
C VAL A 112 -17.93 -3.36 -13.57
N GLU A 113 -18.06 -3.69 -14.86
CA GLU A 113 -18.28 -5.05 -15.35
C GLU A 113 -17.08 -5.94 -15.08
N GLU A 114 -15.85 -5.43 -15.27
CA GLU A 114 -14.63 -6.17 -14.96
C GLU A 114 -14.50 -6.45 -13.45
N VAL A 115 -14.79 -5.46 -12.60
CA VAL A 115 -14.80 -5.64 -11.15
C VAL A 115 -15.83 -6.68 -10.74
N THR A 116 -17.05 -6.57 -11.28
CA THR A 116 -18.14 -7.51 -11.01
C THR A 116 -17.77 -8.92 -11.44
N ALA A 117 -17.23 -9.08 -12.65
CA ALA A 117 -16.77 -10.38 -13.15
C ALA A 117 -15.68 -11.01 -12.27
N ILE A 118 -14.72 -10.21 -11.76
CA ILE A 118 -13.68 -10.69 -10.86
C ILE A 118 -14.27 -11.17 -9.54
N ILE A 119 -15.16 -10.39 -8.93
CA ILE A 119 -15.74 -10.69 -7.61
C ILE A 119 -16.70 -11.91 -7.72
N GLU A 120 -17.58 -11.92 -8.70
CA GLU A 120 -18.59 -12.97 -8.87
C GLU A 120 -18.01 -14.26 -9.43
N GLY A 121 -16.86 -14.18 -10.12
CA GLY A 121 -16.12 -15.34 -10.61
C GLY A 121 -15.42 -16.14 -9.52
N VAL A 122 -15.40 -15.67 -8.27
CA VAL A 122 -14.80 -16.42 -7.15
C VAL A 122 -15.70 -17.59 -6.74
N ASP A 123 -15.14 -18.80 -6.71
CA ASP A 123 -15.84 -20.01 -6.29
C ASP A 123 -16.09 -20.03 -4.77
N THR A 124 -17.29 -19.68 -4.34
CA THR A 124 -17.70 -19.59 -2.93
C THR A 124 -18.14 -20.93 -2.32
N ARG A 125 -17.96 -22.07 -3.01
CA ARG A 125 -18.22 -23.40 -2.44
C ARG A 125 -17.18 -23.81 -1.39
N THR A 126 -16.07 -23.07 -1.30
CA THR A 126 -15.01 -23.29 -0.33
C THR A 126 -14.90 -22.11 0.62
N TRP A 127 -14.49 -22.35 1.86
CA TRP A 127 -14.28 -21.28 2.83
C TRP A 127 -13.23 -20.24 2.36
N GLN A 128 -12.21 -20.71 1.62
CA GLN A 128 -11.23 -19.78 1.04
C GLN A 128 -11.87 -18.85 0.02
N GLY A 129 -12.75 -19.37 -0.82
CA GLY A 129 -13.46 -18.56 -1.80
C GLY A 129 -14.41 -17.55 -1.16
N VAL A 130 -15.15 -17.93 -0.11
CA VAL A 130 -15.99 -16.98 0.64
C VAL A 130 -15.13 -15.86 1.25
N ARG A 131 -13.98 -16.20 1.84
CA ARG A 131 -13.03 -15.22 2.35
C ARG A 131 -12.51 -14.30 1.23
N ASP A 132 -12.09 -14.88 0.12
CA ASP A 132 -11.46 -14.17 -0.99
C ASP A 132 -12.46 -13.21 -1.64
N ARG A 133 -13.73 -13.61 -1.77
CA ARG A 133 -14.82 -12.74 -2.21
C ARG A 133 -15.03 -11.58 -1.23
N ALA A 134 -15.08 -11.82 0.06
CA ALA A 134 -15.22 -10.77 1.07
C ALA A 134 -14.05 -9.77 1.03
N ILE A 135 -12.82 -10.24 0.79
CA ILE A 135 -11.65 -9.38 0.61
C ILE A 135 -11.82 -8.47 -0.62
N LEU A 136 -12.27 -9.02 -1.75
CA LEU A 136 -12.45 -8.26 -2.99
C LEU A 136 -13.57 -7.21 -2.82
N GLU A 137 -14.70 -7.59 -2.20
CA GLU A 137 -15.79 -6.65 -1.92
C GLU A 137 -15.33 -5.50 -1.01
N ILE A 138 -14.56 -5.77 0.04
CA ILE A 138 -14.03 -4.73 0.93
C ILE A 138 -12.95 -3.88 0.24
N LEU A 139 -12.08 -4.47 -0.59
CA LEU A 139 -11.09 -3.71 -1.36
C LEU A 139 -11.76 -2.71 -2.30
N TYR A 140 -12.83 -3.13 -2.95
CA TYR A 140 -13.57 -2.28 -3.89
C TYR A 140 -14.60 -1.40 -3.17
N GLY A 141 -15.45 -1.95 -2.31
CA GLY A 141 -16.55 -1.23 -1.67
C GLY A 141 -16.11 -0.18 -0.65
N CYS A 142 -14.92 -0.34 -0.06
CA CYS A 142 -14.36 0.61 0.90
C CYS A 142 -13.08 1.31 0.41
N GLY A 143 -12.54 0.91 -0.75
CA GLY A 143 -11.30 1.47 -1.26
C GLY A 143 -10.09 1.31 -0.33
N LEU A 144 -10.04 0.25 0.50
CA LEU A 144 -8.97 0.05 1.47
C LEU A 144 -7.62 -0.29 0.83
N ARG A 145 -6.53 0.07 1.52
CA ARG A 145 -5.20 -0.43 1.16
C ARG A 145 -5.07 -1.91 1.54
N VAL A 146 -4.29 -2.67 0.79
CA VAL A 146 -4.06 -4.09 1.09
C VAL A 146 -3.57 -4.34 2.53
N SER A 147 -2.73 -3.45 3.06
CA SER A 147 -2.26 -3.53 4.45
C SER A 147 -3.38 -3.30 5.46
N GLU A 148 -4.34 -2.43 5.16
CA GLU A 148 -5.49 -2.13 5.99
C GLU A 148 -6.45 -3.33 6.02
N VAL A 149 -6.69 -3.97 4.88
CA VAL A 149 -7.48 -5.22 4.80
C VAL A 149 -6.83 -6.35 5.60
N CYS A 150 -5.50 -6.53 5.46
CA CYS A 150 -4.78 -7.56 6.23
C CYS A 150 -4.79 -7.32 7.74
N ALA A 151 -4.88 -6.06 8.17
CA ALA A 151 -4.89 -5.65 9.57
C ALA A 151 -6.30 -5.39 10.12
N LEU A 152 -7.35 -5.57 9.31
CA LEU A 152 -8.73 -5.29 9.69
C LEU A 152 -9.14 -6.15 10.88
N ARG A 153 -9.80 -5.51 11.85
CA ARG A 153 -10.28 -6.16 13.07
C ARG A 153 -11.80 -6.24 13.08
N ILE A 154 -12.33 -7.31 13.66
CA ILE A 154 -13.78 -7.51 13.81
C ILE A 154 -14.36 -6.36 14.63
N SER A 155 -13.70 -5.96 15.73
CA SER A 155 -14.09 -4.85 16.60
C SER A 155 -14.08 -3.47 15.91
N ASN A 156 -13.56 -3.37 14.68
CA ASN A 156 -13.52 -2.14 13.90
C ASN A 156 -14.54 -2.11 12.75
N VAL A 157 -15.39 -3.14 12.61
CA VAL A 157 -16.46 -3.19 11.61
C VAL A 157 -17.79 -2.95 12.30
N TYR A 158 -18.45 -1.87 11.95
CA TYR A 158 -19.73 -1.43 12.51
C TYR A 158 -20.81 -1.65 11.45
N GLU A 159 -21.28 -2.92 11.37
CA GLU A 159 -22.21 -3.35 10.29
C GLU A 159 -23.53 -2.58 10.33
N THR A 160 -24.09 -2.40 11.53
CA THR A 160 -25.36 -1.69 11.74
C THR A 160 -25.28 -0.21 11.40
N GLU A 161 -24.16 0.41 11.72
CA GLU A 161 -23.89 1.83 11.46
C GLU A 161 -23.36 2.06 10.04
N GLY A 162 -22.96 1.01 9.33
CA GLY A 162 -22.45 1.07 7.97
C GLY A 162 -21.06 1.69 7.83
N PHE A 163 -20.16 1.46 8.80
CA PHE A 163 -18.79 1.98 8.79
C PHE A 163 -17.73 0.97 9.19
N VAL A 164 -16.52 1.22 8.70
CA VAL A 164 -15.30 0.52 9.11
C VAL A 164 -14.31 1.55 9.66
N ARG A 165 -13.78 1.32 10.87
CA ARG A 165 -12.71 2.12 11.45
C ARG A 165 -11.36 1.59 10.95
N ILE A 166 -10.60 2.44 10.30
CA ILE A 166 -9.27 2.12 9.75
C ILE A 166 -8.21 2.89 10.52
N ILE A 167 -7.22 2.17 11.03
CA ILE A 167 -6.03 2.74 11.66
C ILE A 167 -4.93 2.80 10.60
N GLY A 168 -4.53 3.98 10.21
CA GLY A 168 -3.52 4.25 9.18
C GLY A 168 -2.12 4.45 9.73
N LYS A 169 -1.23 4.99 8.90
CA LYS A 169 0.15 5.31 9.28
C LYS A 169 0.17 6.38 10.39
N GLY A 170 0.94 6.13 11.46
CA GLY A 170 1.06 7.05 12.59
C GLY A 170 -0.15 7.07 13.50
N ASP A 171 -0.86 5.94 13.62
CA ASP A 171 -2.05 5.74 14.43
C ASP A 171 -3.21 6.72 14.12
N LYS A 172 -3.19 7.30 12.92
CA LYS A 172 -4.32 8.13 12.46
C LYS A 172 -5.50 7.24 12.14
N GLU A 173 -6.62 7.50 12.79
CA GLU A 173 -7.87 6.80 12.54
C GLU A 173 -8.71 7.53 11.49
N ARG A 174 -9.45 6.75 10.70
CA ARG A 174 -10.52 7.27 9.85
C ARG A 174 -11.67 6.28 9.80
N LEU A 175 -12.86 6.78 9.62
CA LEU A 175 -14.05 5.99 9.30
C LEU A 175 -14.18 5.92 7.78
N VAL A 176 -14.56 4.75 7.28
CA VAL A 176 -14.85 4.53 5.86
C VAL A 176 -16.21 3.87 5.76
N PRO A 177 -17.14 4.39 4.98
CA PRO A 177 -18.43 3.73 4.77
C PRO A 177 -18.23 2.34 4.17
N ILE A 178 -19.11 1.40 4.54
CA ILE A 178 -19.16 0.06 3.97
C ILE A 178 -20.53 -0.16 3.32
N GLY A 179 -20.54 -0.45 2.02
CA GLY A 179 -21.76 -0.70 1.25
C GLY A 179 -22.36 -2.07 1.50
N GLY A 180 -23.61 -2.25 1.11
CA GLY A 180 -24.40 -3.46 1.39
C GLY A 180 -23.76 -4.74 0.87
N ALA A 181 -23.20 -4.75 -0.34
CA ALA A 181 -22.52 -5.92 -0.91
C ALA A 181 -21.30 -6.35 -0.07
N ALA A 182 -20.53 -5.38 0.44
CA ALA A 182 -19.36 -5.66 1.27
C ALA A 182 -19.77 -6.15 2.69
N VAL A 183 -20.85 -5.61 3.26
CA VAL A 183 -21.42 -6.09 4.54
C VAL A 183 -21.91 -7.52 4.40
N GLU A 184 -22.65 -7.84 3.35
CA GLU A 184 -23.14 -9.20 3.10
C GLU A 184 -21.99 -10.21 2.97
N ALA A 185 -21.00 -9.91 2.13
CA ALA A 185 -19.85 -10.78 1.93
C ALA A 185 -19.01 -10.94 3.21
N TYR A 186 -18.87 -9.89 4.00
CA TYR A 186 -18.22 -9.92 5.31
C TYR A 186 -18.96 -10.84 6.28
N GLY A 187 -20.29 -10.73 6.38
CA GLY A 187 -21.11 -11.59 7.24
C GLY A 187 -21.03 -13.06 6.83
N GLN A 188 -21.09 -13.36 5.52
CA GLN A 188 -20.90 -14.72 4.99
C GLN A 188 -19.52 -15.28 5.36
N TRP A 189 -18.48 -14.46 5.28
CA TRP A 189 -17.14 -14.85 5.70
C TRP A 189 -17.06 -15.10 7.21
N LEU A 190 -17.59 -14.23 8.05
CA LEU A 190 -17.56 -14.43 9.50
C LEU A 190 -18.21 -15.73 9.94
N ALA A 191 -19.32 -16.11 9.29
CA ALA A 191 -20.01 -17.39 9.57
C ALA A 191 -19.16 -18.62 9.23
N MET A 192 -18.18 -18.50 8.33
CA MET A 192 -17.28 -19.58 7.90
C MET A 192 -15.83 -19.39 8.37
N ARG A 193 -15.57 -18.30 9.11
CA ARG A 193 -14.21 -17.95 9.56
C ARG A 193 -13.63 -19.08 10.40
N THR A 194 -12.42 -19.51 10.05
CA THR A 194 -11.68 -20.54 10.79
C THR A 194 -11.29 -20.05 12.19
N GLU A 195 -11.02 -20.99 13.10
CA GLU A 195 -10.47 -20.64 14.41
C GLU A 195 -9.12 -19.92 14.29
N ALA A 196 -8.90 -18.98 15.19
CA ALA A 196 -7.64 -18.27 15.28
C ALA A 196 -6.55 -19.18 15.88
N PHE A 197 -5.31 -19.00 15.39
CA PHE A 197 -4.15 -19.76 15.90
C PHE A 197 -3.85 -19.47 17.39
N SER A 198 -4.16 -18.25 17.83
CA SER A 198 -3.99 -17.81 19.21
C SER A 198 -4.86 -16.58 19.48
N PRO A 199 -5.06 -16.19 20.75
CA PRO A 199 -5.84 -15.00 21.12
C PRO A 199 -5.41 -13.71 20.43
N ALA A 200 -4.15 -13.60 20.02
CA ALA A 200 -3.65 -12.44 19.27
C ALA A 200 -4.32 -12.24 17.90
N TYR A 201 -4.93 -13.31 17.34
CA TYR A 201 -5.61 -13.27 16.04
C TYR A 201 -7.13 -13.37 16.15
N ASP A 202 -7.71 -13.49 17.35
CA ASP A 202 -9.16 -13.65 17.55
C ASP A 202 -9.95 -12.52 16.91
N ASP A 203 -9.47 -11.29 17.04
CA ASP A 203 -10.08 -10.09 16.51
C ASP A 203 -9.67 -9.76 15.06
N VAL A 204 -8.84 -10.58 14.41
CA VAL A 204 -8.44 -10.36 13.01
C VAL A 204 -9.52 -10.87 12.07
N VAL A 205 -10.03 -10.03 11.16
CA VAL A 205 -11.10 -10.43 10.23
C VAL A 205 -10.62 -11.56 9.31
N PHE A 206 -9.54 -11.36 8.56
CA PHE A 206 -9.11 -12.29 7.52
C PHE A 206 -7.96 -13.17 7.97
N LEU A 207 -8.26 -14.46 8.14
CA LEU A 207 -7.29 -15.46 8.53
C LEU A 207 -6.86 -16.34 7.33
N ASN A 208 -5.64 -16.84 7.42
CA ASN A 208 -5.15 -17.88 6.53
C ASN A 208 -5.52 -19.27 7.07
N ARG A 209 -5.18 -20.34 6.33
CA ARG A 209 -5.44 -21.73 6.73
C ARG A 209 -4.82 -22.17 8.07
N PHE A 210 -3.91 -21.38 8.61
CA PHE A 210 -3.25 -21.64 9.89
C PHE A 210 -3.81 -20.76 11.02
N GLY A 211 -4.93 -20.07 10.82
CA GLY A 211 -5.53 -19.19 11.82
C GLY A 211 -4.74 -17.91 12.10
N LYS A 212 -3.84 -17.48 11.21
CA LYS A 212 -3.03 -16.25 11.32
C LYS A 212 -3.46 -15.23 10.28
N SER A 213 -3.13 -13.95 10.50
CA SER A 213 -3.39 -12.89 9.53
C SER A 213 -2.86 -13.22 8.15
N LEU A 214 -3.55 -12.77 7.11
CA LEU A 214 -3.07 -12.83 5.74
C LEU A 214 -1.88 -11.88 5.54
N SER A 215 -0.92 -12.32 4.72
CA SER A 215 0.13 -11.44 4.24
C SER A 215 -0.35 -10.60 3.04
N ARG A 216 0.23 -9.41 2.85
CA ARG A 216 -0.01 -8.59 1.66
C ARG A 216 0.26 -9.33 0.36
N VAL A 217 1.29 -10.20 0.36
CA VAL A 217 1.65 -11.03 -0.81
C VAL A 217 0.56 -12.04 -1.10
N SER A 218 -0.02 -12.67 -0.06
CA SER A 218 -1.13 -13.62 -0.24
C SER A 218 -2.36 -12.95 -0.87
N VAL A 219 -2.73 -11.75 -0.40
CA VAL A 219 -3.85 -10.99 -0.97
C VAL A 219 -3.53 -10.55 -2.40
N PHE A 220 -2.31 -10.09 -2.67
CA PHE A 220 -1.89 -9.71 -4.02
C PHE A 220 -2.00 -10.88 -5.02
N ASN A 221 -1.50 -12.05 -4.64
CA ASN A 221 -1.58 -13.26 -5.47
C ASN A 221 -3.02 -13.73 -5.67
N MET A 222 -3.87 -13.62 -4.63
CA MET A 222 -5.29 -13.94 -4.69
C MET A 222 -6.01 -13.02 -5.70
N VAL A 223 -5.80 -11.71 -5.63
CA VAL A 223 -6.37 -10.73 -6.56
C VAL A 223 -5.95 -11.02 -8.00
N LYS A 224 -4.66 -11.27 -8.25
CA LYS A 224 -4.17 -11.65 -9.59
C LYS A 224 -4.83 -12.92 -10.12
N LYS A 225 -4.95 -13.94 -9.27
CA LYS A 225 -5.60 -15.21 -9.64
C LYS A 225 -7.07 -14.99 -9.98
N ALA A 226 -7.81 -14.23 -9.16
CA ALA A 226 -9.22 -13.93 -9.41
C ALA A 226 -9.42 -13.18 -10.74
N ALA A 227 -8.60 -12.17 -11.02
CA ALA A 227 -8.62 -11.42 -12.28
C ALA A 227 -8.34 -12.33 -13.51
N MET A 228 -7.34 -13.19 -13.41
CA MET A 228 -7.01 -14.15 -14.46
C MET A 228 -8.17 -15.13 -14.73
N LEU A 229 -8.81 -15.64 -13.69
CA LEU A 229 -9.96 -16.56 -13.82
C LEU A 229 -11.19 -15.85 -14.41
N ALA A 230 -11.35 -14.57 -14.17
CA ALA A 230 -12.41 -13.74 -14.77
C ALA A 230 -12.10 -13.31 -16.23
N GLY A 231 -10.96 -13.72 -16.79
CA GLY A 231 -10.57 -13.36 -18.16
C GLY A 231 -10.11 -11.92 -18.33
N VAL A 232 -9.80 -11.20 -17.25
CA VAL A 232 -9.31 -9.82 -17.30
C VAL A 232 -7.82 -9.82 -17.61
N SER A 233 -7.45 -9.25 -18.76
CA SER A 233 -6.06 -9.26 -19.28
C SER A 233 -5.18 -8.14 -18.73
N LYS A 234 -5.75 -7.15 -18.03
CA LYS A 234 -5.04 -6.02 -17.41
C LYS A 234 -4.12 -6.48 -16.29
N GLU A 235 -3.08 -5.69 -16.00
CA GLU A 235 -2.22 -5.95 -14.84
C GLU A 235 -2.91 -5.50 -13.54
N ILE A 236 -3.58 -6.44 -12.85
CA ILE A 236 -4.42 -6.17 -11.69
C ILE A 236 -3.66 -6.37 -10.38
N SER A 237 -3.92 -5.44 -9.46
CA SER A 237 -3.40 -5.46 -8.09
C SER A 237 -4.46 -4.93 -7.10
N PRO A 238 -4.29 -5.09 -5.79
CA PRO A 238 -5.18 -4.44 -4.81
C PRO A 238 -5.25 -2.91 -4.96
N HIS A 239 -4.18 -2.27 -5.45
CA HIS A 239 -4.19 -0.84 -5.76
C HIS A 239 -5.10 -0.49 -6.94
N THR A 240 -5.22 -1.38 -7.91
CA THR A 240 -6.14 -1.21 -9.05
C THR A 240 -7.59 -1.14 -8.57
N PHE A 241 -7.99 -2.03 -7.65
CA PHE A 241 -9.34 -2.00 -7.04
C PHE A 241 -9.61 -0.66 -6.34
N ARG A 242 -8.66 -0.21 -5.52
CA ARG A 242 -8.80 1.08 -4.82
C ARG A 242 -8.85 2.26 -5.78
N HIS A 243 -8.09 2.21 -6.88
CA HIS A 243 -8.12 3.25 -7.90
C HIS A 243 -9.46 3.26 -8.64
N SER A 244 -9.96 2.08 -9.00
CA SER A 244 -11.28 1.92 -9.63
C SER A 244 -12.41 2.40 -8.71
N PHE A 245 -12.35 2.10 -7.40
CA PHE A 245 -13.28 2.66 -6.40
C PHE A 245 -13.34 4.19 -6.48
N ALA A 246 -12.16 4.85 -6.41
CA ALA A 246 -12.10 6.30 -6.46
C ALA A 246 -12.64 6.87 -7.78
N THR A 247 -12.24 6.27 -8.90
CA THR A 247 -12.64 6.70 -10.24
C THR A 247 -14.16 6.56 -10.42
N HIS A 248 -14.74 5.42 -10.08
CA HIS A 248 -16.17 5.18 -10.26
C HIS A 248 -17.03 6.10 -9.37
N LEU A 249 -16.61 6.36 -8.13
CA LEU A 249 -17.32 7.33 -7.29
C LEU A 249 -17.32 8.73 -7.93
N ILE A 250 -16.18 9.19 -8.43
CA ILE A 250 -16.04 10.52 -9.05
C ILE A 250 -16.83 10.58 -10.36
N GLU A 251 -16.75 9.56 -11.21
CA GLU A 251 -17.49 9.46 -12.49
C GLU A 251 -19.01 9.46 -12.26
N ASN A 252 -19.46 8.87 -11.15
CA ASN A 252 -20.87 8.84 -10.75
C ASN A 252 -21.30 10.09 -9.97
N GLY A 253 -20.42 11.11 -9.85
CA GLY A 253 -20.78 12.43 -9.31
C GLY A 253 -20.49 12.65 -7.84
N ALA A 254 -19.75 11.74 -7.17
CA ALA A 254 -19.32 11.99 -5.79
C ALA A 254 -18.31 13.14 -5.74
N ASP A 255 -18.37 13.94 -4.67
CA ASP A 255 -17.44 15.03 -4.44
C ASP A 255 -15.99 14.52 -4.27
N LEU A 256 -15.04 15.11 -5.01
CA LEU A 256 -13.64 14.71 -5.00
C LEU A 256 -13.02 14.81 -3.58
N ARG A 257 -13.39 15.81 -2.78
CA ARG A 257 -12.89 15.96 -1.41
C ARG A 257 -13.35 14.82 -0.53
N VAL A 258 -14.63 14.47 -0.62
CA VAL A 258 -15.22 13.33 0.12
C VAL A 258 -14.46 12.05 -0.21
N VAL A 259 -14.20 11.77 -1.49
CA VAL A 259 -13.45 10.60 -1.93
C VAL A 259 -12.00 10.63 -1.42
N GLN A 260 -11.32 11.79 -1.46
CA GLN A 260 -9.96 11.93 -0.94
C GLN A 260 -9.87 11.68 0.57
N GLU A 261 -10.85 12.15 1.34
CA GLU A 261 -10.95 11.93 2.78
C GLU A 261 -11.18 10.45 3.12
N MET A 262 -12.12 9.77 2.43
CA MET A 262 -12.34 8.33 2.57
C MET A 262 -11.06 7.54 2.30
N LEU A 263 -10.27 7.95 1.30
CA LEU A 263 -9.03 7.31 0.97
C LEU A 263 -7.89 7.63 1.94
N GLY A 264 -7.99 8.66 2.77
CA GLY A 264 -6.96 9.05 3.73
C GLY A 264 -5.70 9.56 3.01
N HIS A 265 -5.83 10.54 2.13
CA HIS A 265 -4.73 11.27 1.53
C HIS A 265 -4.20 12.31 2.53
N GLU A 266 -2.89 12.33 2.79
CA GLU A 266 -2.21 13.10 3.87
C GLU A 266 -2.28 14.63 3.72
N SER A 267 -2.92 15.19 2.71
CA SER A 267 -2.73 16.61 2.39
C SER A 267 -3.73 17.60 2.99
N ILE A 268 -4.77 17.18 3.71
CA ILE A 268 -5.67 18.16 4.35
C ILE A 268 -6.17 17.64 5.71
N LEU A 269 -5.70 18.33 6.76
CA LEU A 269 -6.29 18.56 8.07
C LEU A 269 -6.25 17.47 9.15
N THR A 270 -5.68 17.89 10.24
CA THR A 270 -5.65 17.46 11.63
C THR A 270 -6.93 16.82 12.16
N THR A 271 -6.74 15.92 13.08
CA THR A 271 -7.70 15.10 13.85
C THR A 271 -8.91 15.87 14.43
N GLU A 272 -8.89 17.20 14.45
CA GLU A 272 -9.97 18.04 15.03
C GLU A 272 -11.21 18.16 14.14
N ILE A 273 -11.16 17.77 12.85
CA ILE A 273 -12.28 17.95 11.91
C ILE A 273 -13.25 16.75 11.91
N TYR A 274 -12.87 15.62 12.50
CA TYR A 274 -13.72 14.42 12.52
C TYR A 274 -15.01 14.57 13.36
N THR A 275 -15.17 15.64 14.13
CA THR A 275 -16.37 15.90 14.92
C THR A 275 -17.50 16.56 14.13
N HIS A 276 -17.27 17.01 12.90
CA HIS A 276 -18.26 17.75 12.10
C HIS A 276 -18.44 17.28 10.65
N ILE A 277 -17.72 16.26 10.18
CA ILE A 277 -18.05 15.67 8.88
C ILE A 277 -19.24 14.77 9.12
N ASP A 278 -20.35 15.16 8.51
CA ASP A 278 -21.59 14.42 8.54
C ASP A 278 -21.38 13.03 7.96
N THR A 279 -21.30 12.01 8.84
CA THR A 279 -21.16 10.60 8.45
C THR A 279 -22.26 10.18 7.49
N ALA A 280 -23.43 10.84 7.53
CA ALA A 280 -24.52 10.65 6.60
C ALA A 280 -24.13 11.07 5.17
N THR A 281 -23.31 12.10 4.98
CA THR A 281 -22.82 12.51 3.66
C THR A 281 -21.92 11.46 3.04
N TRP A 282 -21.08 10.79 3.83
CA TRP A 282 -20.22 9.71 3.33
C TRP A 282 -20.98 8.45 2.97
N GLN A 283 -21.95 8.05 3.83
CA GLN A 283 -22.83 6.94 3.52
C GLN A 283 -23.64 7.22 2.25
N LYS A 284 -24.19 8.41 2.13
CA LYS A 284 -24.93 8.86 0.95
C LYS A 284 -24.06 8.77 -0.31
N ALA A 285 -22.79 9.20 -0.23
CA ALA A 285 -21.87 9.09 -1.36
C ALA A 285 -21.64 7.63 -1.81
N ILE A 286 -21.57 6.67 -0.88
CA ILE A 286 -21.46 5.25 -1.23
C ILE A 286 -22.80 4.75 -1.81
N ILE A 287 -23.92 4.99 -1.16
CA ILE A 287 -25.23 4.47 -1.58
C ILE A 287 -25.63 5.04 -2.95
N GLU A 288 -25.39 6.32 -3.21
CA GLU A 288 -25.84 7.00 -4.43
C GLU A 288 -24.86 6.88 -5.59
N HIS A 289 -23.57 6.75 -5.33
CA HIS A 289 -22.52 6.87 -6.35
C HIS A 289 -21.64 5.62 -6.51
N HIS A 290 -21.64 4.68 -5.55
CA HIS A 290 -20.86 3.46 -5.69
C HIS A 290 -21.66 2.35 -6.39
N PRO A 291 -21.12 1.67 -7.43
CA PRO A 291 -21.84 0.63 -8.20
C PRO A 291 -22.31 -0.57 -7.37
N ARG A 292 -21.74 -0.78 -6.19
CA ARG A 292 -22.09 -1.85 -5.22
C ARG A 292 -22.39 -1.29 -3.82
N GLY A 293 -22.87 -0.08 -3.76
CA GLY A 293 -23.23 0.65 -2.54
C GLY A 293 -24.46 0.11 -1.81
#